data_28683f82a87c089a8420b8158a40709d
#
_entry.id   28683f82a87c089a8420b8158a40709d
#
_cell.length_a   1.000
_cell.length_b   1.000
_cell.length_c   1.000
_cell.angle_alpha   90.00
_cell.angle_beta   90.00
_cell.angle_gamma   90.00
#
_symmetry.space_group_name_H-M   'P 1'
#
loop_
_entity.id
_entity.type
_entity.pdbx_description
1 polymer ?
#
loop_
_entity_poly.entity_id
_entity_poly.type
_entity_poly.pdbx_seq_one_letter_code
_entity_poly.pdbx_strand_id
1 'polypeptide(L)'
;MRLTFLLTTGVLALGACGTTPGPDGDSPVDGSGGTAGGTGAGGNAVGGSSTGGSSTGGVSAGGTSSGGATAGGTSSGGSADDGEVDVLVFSRTVEYRHASIEDGVAALQTLADQRGWALSATEDAAMFAADTLAAFDVVVFLSTTGDVLDAAQQTAFEDFIRSGKGYVGVHAASDTEYDWPWYGELVGAYFSAHPDIQQASVLVEDTEHPATVGLGSPWIRTDEWYGFDQNPRGAVSVLLTVDESSYDAGEGSLGDDHPIAWYHEYDGGRSFYTALGHTPESYIEPSFLDHLAGGIEWATGSP
;
A
#
# COMPACT_ATOMS: atom_id res chain seq x y z
N MET A 1 1.89 -35.52 60.20
CA MET A 1 3.28 -35.25 60.62
C MET A 1 3.52 -33.78 60.31
N ARG A 2 3.64 -32.99 61.38
CA ARG A 2 3.85 -31.52 61.35
C ARG A 2 5.32 -31.25 61.08
N LEU A 3 5.64 -30.13 60.36
CA LEU A 3 6.82 -29.27 60.59
C LEU A 3 6.72 -28.16 59.51
N THR A 4 6.46 -26.95 59.81
CA THR A 4 7.09 -25.89 60.58
C THR A 4 7.86 -24.92 59.68
N PHE A 5 7.43 -23.72 59.68
CA PHE A 5 7.93 -22.43 59.23
C PHE A 5 9.44 -22.22 59.21
N LEU A 6 9.94 -21.46 58.23
CA LEU A 6 10.95 -20.45 58.49
C LEU A 6 10.71 -19.20 57.63
N LEU A 7 10.37 -18.10 58.28
CA LEU A 7 10.49 -16.72 57.82
C LEU A 7 12.00 -16.33 57.85
N THR A 8 12.46 -15.66 56.82
CA THR A 8 13.64 -14.80 56.90
C THR A 8 13.33 -13.43 56.36
N THR A 9 13.27 -12.48 57.27
CA THR A 9 13.29 -11.02 57.09
C THR A 9 14.71 -10.56 56.81
N GLY A 10 14.90 -9.62 55.92
CA GLY A 10 16.19 -8.92 55.70
C GLY A 10 16.04 -7.82 54.69
N VAL A 11 15.77 -6.69 55.18
CA VAL A 11 16.48 -5.41 55.37
C VAL A 11 16.54 -4.51 54.11
N LEU A 12 15.85 -3.37 54.25
CA LEU A 12 15.99 -2.15 53.49
C LEU A 12 17.44 -1.64 53.43
N ALA A 13 17.83 -1.17 52.26
CA ALA A 13 18.89 -0.17 52.16
C ALA A 13 18.40 0.97 51.26
N LEU A 14 18.13 2.10 51.87
CA LEU A 14 18.01 3.44 51.22
C LEU A 14 19.43 3.86 50.80
N GLY A 15 19.59 4.25 49.55
CA GLY A 15 20.77 4.96 49.05
C GLY A 15 20.31 6.17 48.28
N ALA A 16 20.62 7.33 48.83
CA ALA A 16 20.20 8.64 48.35
C ALA A 16 21.14 9.24 47.29
N CYS A 17 20.56 10.07 46.44
CA CYS A 17 21.08 11.26 45.77
C CYS A 17 22.44 11.22 45.05
N GLY A 18 22.41 11.55 43.80
CA GLY A 18 23.52 12.08 43.04
C GLY A 18 23.02 12.77 41.76
N THR A 19 22.66 14.04 41.91
CA THR A 19 22.44 14.98 40.80
C THR A 19 23.78 15.46 40.28
N THR A 20 24.02 15.32 38.98
CA THR A 20 25.03 16.14 38.30
C THR A 20 24.40 16.79 37.06
N PRO A 21 24.60 18.12 36.88
CA PRO A 21 24.02 18.87 35.76
C PRO A 21 24.88 18.74 34.50
N GLY A 22 24.20 18.73 33.34
CA GLY A 22 24.78 18.81 32.01
C GLY A 22 25.28 20.23 31.67
N PRO A 23 25.98 20.44 30.57
CA PRO A 23 26.19 21.78 30.08
C PRO A 23 25.18 22.16 29.00
N ASP A 24 24.74 23.41 29.15
CA ASP A 24 23.92 24.22 28.30
C ASP A 24 24.58 24.58 26.96
N GLY A 25 23.75 24.95 26.00
CA GLY A 25 24.05 25.74 24.84
C GLY A 25 23.55 25.09 23.55
N ASP A 26 22.73 25.65 22.74
CA ASP A 26 22.60 27.05 22.38
C ASP A 26 21.25 27.27 21.70
N SER A 27 20.56 28.35 22.03
CA SER A 27 19.30 28.76 21.43
C SER A 27 19.52 29.70 20.24
N PRO A 28 18.50 29.96 19.41
CA PRO A 28 18.61 30.40 18.04
C PRO A 28 18.77 31.90 17.89
N VAL A 29 19.42 32.31 16.85
CA VAL A 29 19.50 33.73 16.44
C VAL A 29 18.41 34.04 15.42
N ASP A 30 17.54 34.90 15.87
CA ASP A 30 16.62 35.71 15.10
C ASP A 30 17.41 36.63 14.13
N GLY A 31 16.98 36.76 12.91
CA GLY A 31 17.54 37.64 11.90
C GLY A 31 16.46 38.14 10.94
N SER A 32 15.73 39.14 11.41
CA SER A 32 14.82 39.93 10.56
C SER A 32 15.56 40.90 9.66
N GLY A 33 15.04 41.11 8.46
CA GLY A 33 15.08 42.42 7.80
C GLY A 33 15.74 42.49 6.44
N GLY A 34 14.98 42.94 5.46
CA GLY A 34 15.53 43.46 4.20
C GLY A 34 14.53 43.55 3.06
N THR A 35 13.71 44.59 3.08
CA THR A 35 12.90 45.10 1.97
C THR A 35 13.75 45.80 0.92
N ALA A 36 13.48 45.54 -0.38
CA ALA A 36 13.55 46.48 -1.54
C ALA A 36 13.15 45.68 -2.79
N GLY A 37 12.18 45.93 -3.57
CA GLY A 37 11.81 47.18 -4.25
C GLY A 37 12.48 47.18 -5.62
N GLY A 38 11.75 46.76 -6.70
CA GLY A 38 12.24 46.81 -8.05
C GLY A 38 11.11 46.66 -9.06
N THR A 39 10.52 47.76 -9.42
CA THR A 39 9.59 47.96 -10.54
C THR A 39 10.34 47.89 -11.87
N GLY A 40 9.77 47.22 -12.86
CA GLY A 40 10.24 47.25 -14.24
C GLY A 40 9.16 46.85 -15.22
N ALA A 41 8.61 47.83 -15.89
CA ALA A 41 7.54 47.76 -16.84
C ALA A 41 7.98 47.34 -18.25
N GLY A 42 7.05 46.78 -19.01
CA GLY A 42 6.81 47.18 -20.39
C GLY A 42 7.36 46.31 -21.50
N GLY A 43 6.51 45.86 -22.36
CA GLY A 43 6.89 45.37 -23.67
C GLY A 43 5.70 44.70 -24.40
N ASN A 44 4.98 45.55 -25.08
CA ASN A 44 3.88 45.29 -26.00
C ASN A 44 4.33 44.61 -27.32
N ALA A 45 3.48 43.79 -27.91
CA ALA A 45 2.88 43.99 -29.24
C ALA A 45 3.12 42.92 -30.33
N VAL A 46 2.05 42.67 -31.00
CA VAL A 46 1.80 42.42 -32.44
C VAL A 46 1.99 40.97 -32.87
N GLY A 47 0.99 40.19 -33.22
CA GLY A 47 -0.05 40.42 -34.27
C GLY A 47 0.38 39.75 -35.56
N GLY A 48 -0.24 38.63 -35.94
CA GLY A 48 0.00 38.00 -37.22
C GLY A 48 -1.15 37.03 -37.58
N SER A 49 -2.20 37.56 -38.17
CA SER A 49 -3.20 36.79 -38.88
C SER A 49 -2.69 36.46 -40.28
N SER A 50 -2.86 35.23 -40.72
CA SER A 50 -2.90 34.96 -42.17
C SER A 50 -3.96 33.90 -42.49
N THR A 51 -4.84 34.35 -43.33
CA THR A 51 -5.99 33.74 -43.96
C THR A 51 -5.62 32.73 -45.03
N GLY A 52 -6.43 31.69 -45.18
CA GLY A 52 -7.04 31.32 -46.48
C GLY A 52 -6.36 30.25 -47.31
N GLY A 53 -7.12 29.22 -47.61
CA GLY A 53 -6.82 28.27 -48.67
C GLY A 53 -7.88 27.19 -48.79
N SER A 54 -9.00 27.54 -49.40
CA SER A 54 -9.98 26.58 -49.93
C SER A 54 -9.50 26.07 -51.29
N SER A 55 -9.58 24.74 -51.49
CA SER A 55 -9.66 24.20 -52.87
C SER A 55 -10.63 23.02 -52.91
N THR A 56 -11.61 23.24 -53.72
CA THR A 56 -12.69 22.35 -54.14
C THR A 56 -12.23 21.40 -55.25
N GLY A 57 -12.81 20.21 -55.29
CA GLY A 57 -13.14 19.57 -56.58
C GLY A 57 -12.61 18.17 -56.81
N GLY A 58 -13.51 17.21 -57.00
CA GLY A 58 -13.20 15.94 -57.61
C GLY A 58 -14.27 14.87 -57.39
N VAL A 59 -15.39 14.96 -58.08
CA VAL A 59 -16.38 13.87 -58.17
C VAL A 59 -15.95 12.89 -59.29
N SER A 60 -15.99 11.61 -59.03
CA SER A 60 -16.12 10.59 -60.07
C SER A 60 -16.97 9.42 -59.56
N ALA A 61 -18.03 9.23 -60.30
CA ALA A 61 -19.02 8.17 -60.13
C ALA A 61 -18.58 6.87 -60.83
N GLY A 62 -19.07 5.75 -60.34
CA GLY A 62 -19.38 4.60 -61.18
C GLY A 62 -18.85 3.26 -60.69
N GLY A 63 -19.74 2.35 -60.35
CA GLY A 63 -19.44 0.94 -60.23
C GLY A 63 -20.41 0.19 -59.32
N THR A 64 -21.58 -0.16 -59.82
CA THR A 64 -22.50 -1.13 -59.22
C THR A 64 -22.02 -2.53 -59.45
N SER A 65 -21.91 -3.35 -58.43
CA SER A 65 -22.10 -4.80 -58.50
C SER A 65 -22.74 -5.34 -57.24
N SER A 66 -23.89 -5.91 -57.43
CA SER A 66 -24.66 -6.69 -56.47
C SER A 66 -24.06 -8.03 -56.17
N GLY A 67 -24.06 -8.46 -54.91
CA GLY A 67 -23.75 -9.87 -54.55
C GLY A 67 -23.77 -10.16 -53.06
N GLY A 68 -24.85 -10.80 -52.56
CA GLY A 68 -24.79 -11.78 -51.51
C GLY A 68 -24.79 -11.28 -50.08
N ALA A 69 -25.99 -11.22 -49.46
CA ALA A 69 -26.15 -11.16 -48.02
C ALA A 69 -25.78 -12.52 -47.38
N THR A 70 -24.77 -12.54 -46.59
CA THR A 70 -24.58 -13.52 -45.51
C THR A 70 -24.55 -12.75 -44.20
N ALA A 71 -25.55 -13.00 -43.37
CA ALA A 71 -25.59 -12.53 -41.99
C ALA A 71 -24.48 -13.23 -41.22
N GLY A 72 -23.35 -12.54 -41.07
CA GLY A 72 -22.30 -12.89 -40.14
C GLY A 72 -22.56 -12.13 -38.86
N GLY A 73 -22.92 -12.83 -37.81
CA GLY A 73 -23.03 -12.28 -36.48
C GLY A 73 -21.70 -11.61 -36.09
N THR A 74 -21.79 -10.35 -35.72
CA THR A 74 -20.70 -9.69 -34.98
C THR A 74 -20.68 -10.32 -33.62
N SER A 75 -19.84 -11.35 -33.43
CA SER A 75 -19.32 -11.66 -32.13
C SER A 75 -18.48 -10.45 -31.72
N SER A 76 -19.01 -9.67 -30.77
CA SER A 76 -18.15 -8.82 -29.94
C SER A 76 -17.05 -9.75 -29.41
N GLY A 77 -15.84 -9.59 -29.91
CA GLY A 77 -14.67 -10.22 -29.35
C GLY A 77 -14.51 -9.65 -27.93
N GLY A 78 -15.01 -10.36 -26.93
CA GLY A 78 -14.40 -10.34 -25.63
C GLY A 78 -12.98 -10.79 -25.87
N SER A 79 -11.99 -10.01 -25.45
CA SER A 79 -10.64 -10.48 -25.24
C SER A 79 -10.80 -11.80 -24.49
N ALA A 80 -10.30 -12.90 -25.04
CA ALA A 80 -10.10 -14.08 -24.23
C ALA A 80 -9.14 -13.64 -23.15
N ASP A 81 -9.61 -13.61 -21.91
CA ASP A 81 -8.80 -13.63 -20.73
C ASP A 81 -7.92 -14.87 -20.91
N ASP A 82 -6.64 -14.65 -21.25
CA ASP A 82 -5.66 -15.74 -21.44
C ASP A 82 -5.20 -16.31 -20.10
N GLY A 83 -5.83 -15.89 -19.00
CA GLY A 83 -5.60 -16.40 -17.64
C GLY A 83 -4.31 -15.85 -17.03
N GLU A 84 -3.67 -14.87 -17.65
CA GLU A 84 -2.57 -14.11 -17.07
C GLU A 84 -3.14 -13.09 -16.08
N VAL A 85 -2.56 -13.01 -14.88
CA VAL A 85 -2.94 -12.02 -13.86
C VAL A 85 -2.18 -10.72 -14.12
N ASP A 86 -2.91 -9.61 -14.30
CA ASP A 86 -2.35 -8.29 -14.51
C ASP A 86 -2.24 -7.53 -13.17
N VAL A 87 -1.01 -7.21 -12.73
CA VAL A 87 -0.70 -6.58 -11.45
C VAL A 87 -0.18 -5.16 -11.67
N LEU A 88 -0.81 -4.16 -11.05
CA LEU A 88 -0.27 -2.80 -10.95
C LEU A 88 0.34 -2.60 -9.56
N VAL A 89 1.65 -2.34 -9.50
CA VAL A 89 2.34 -1.95 -8.27
C VAL A 89 2.48 -0.44 -8.24
N PHE A 90 1.86 0.19 -7.24
CA PHE A 90 1.90 1.63 -7.02
C PHE A 90 2.69 1.93 -5.75
N SER A 91 3.74 2.76 -5.86
CA SER A 91 4.67 3.04 -4.75
C SER A 91 4.96 4.53 -4.57
N ARG A 92 4.00 5.39 -4.94
CA ARG A 92 4.13 6.83 -4.74
C ARG A 92 4.12 7.17 -3.26
N THR A 93 5.02 8.08 -2.87
CA THR A 93 5.06 8.66 -1.52
C THR A 93 4.97 10.17 -1.60
N VAL A 94 4.14 10.78 -0.77
CA VAL A 94 4.03 12.23 -0.60
C VAL A 94 4.69 12.64 0.72
N GLU A 95 4.77 11.72 1.67
CA GLU A 95 5.41 11.87 2.97
C GLU A 95 6.67 11.01 3.05
N TYR A 96 6.80 10.16 4.07
CA TYR A 96 8.01 9.37 4.27
C TYR A 96 8.19 8.32 3.16
N ARG A 97 9.40 8.28 2.57
CA ARG A 97 9.74 7.25 1.58
C ARG A 97 10.56 6.14 2.23
N HIS A 98 10.02 4.95 2.23
CA HIS A 98 10.70 3.76 2.73
C HIS A 98 11.84 3.32 1.80
N ALA A 99 13.00 3.01 2.39
CA ALA A 99 14.17 2.56 1.62
C ALA A 99 13.98 1.18 0.97
N SER A 100 12.98 0.41 1.44
CA SER A 100 12.66 -0.93 0.94
C SER A 100 11.80 -0.96 -0.33
N ILE A 101 11.32 0.19 -0.81
CA ILE A 101 10.42 0.26 -1.98
C ILE A 101 11.07 -0.38 -3.22
N GLU A 102 12.32 -0.04 -3.51
CA GLU A 102 13.03 -0.56 -4.67
C GLU A 102 13.25 -2.08 -4.59
N ASP A 103 13.57 -2.60 -3.39
CA ASP A 103 13.69 -4.04 -3.15
C ASP A 103 12.33 -4.74 -3.27
N GLY A 104 11.27 -4.10 -2.78
CA GLY A 104 9.90 -4.59 -2.91
C GLY A 104 9.42 -4.69 -4.35
N VAL A 105 9.66 -3.66 -5.17
CA VAL A 105 9.35 -3.69 -6.62
C VAL A 105 10.11 -4.81 -7.31
N ALA A 106 11.42 -4.97 -7.03
CA ALA A 106 12.24 -6.02 -7.63
C ALA A 106 11.79 -7.43 -7.21
N ALA A 107 11.40 -7.60 -5.95
CA ALA A 107 10.87 -8.85 -5.43
C ALA A 107 9.52 -9.21 -6.06
N LEU A 108 8.60 -8.25 -6.17
CA LEU A 108 7.30 -8.45 -6.83
C LEU A 108 7.47 -8.76 -8.32
N GLN A 109 8.42 -8.14 -9.02
CA GLN A 109 8.74 -8.50 -10.40
C GLN A 109 9.25 -9.95 -10.49
N THR A 110 10.09 -10.36 -9.56
CA THR A 110 10.59 -11.75 -9.50
C THR A 110 9.45 -12.75 -9.24
N LEU A 111 8.53 -12.42 -8.35
CA LEU A 111 7.32 -13.22 -8.11
C LEU A 111 6.44 -13.31 -9.35
N ALA A 112 6.23 -12.19 -10.04
CA ALA A 112 5.46 -12.13 -11.28
C ALA A 112 6.05 -13.06 -12.34
N ASP A 113 7.37 -13.00 -12.56
CA ASP A 113 8.07 -13.89 -13.50
C ASP A 113 7.91 -15.38 -13.14
N GLN A 114 7.91 -15.70 -11.83
CA GLN A 114 7.74 -17.08 -11.35
C GLN A 114 6.29 -17.60 -11.44
N ARG A 115 5.32 -16.71 -11.29
CA ARG A 115 3.89 -17.03 -11.25
C ARG A 115 3.19 -16.85 -12.60
N GLY A 116 3.87 -16.27 -13.59
CA GLY A 116 3.30 -15.96 -14.91
C GLY A 116 2.31 -14.80 -14.86
N TRP A 117 2.58 -13.79 -14.03
CA TRP A 117 1.80 -12.55 -13.97
C TRP A 117 2.43 -11.48 -14.88
N ALA A 118 1.61 -10.62 -15.45
CA ALA A 118 2.06 -9.37 -16.04
C ALA A 118 2.11 -8.28 -14.97
N LEU A 119 3.29 -7.69 -14.71
CA LEU A 119 3.45 -6.68 -13.68
C LEU A 119 3.88 -5.34 -14.26
N SER A 120 3.20 -4.27 -13.85
CA SER A 120 3.57 -2.89 -14.12
C SER A 120 3.81 -2.16 -12.80
N ALA A 121 5.00 -1.56 -12.62
CA ALA A 121 5.31 -0.74 -11.44
C ALA A 121 5.35 0.74 -11.79
N THR A 122 4.80 1.59 -10.93
CA THR A 122 4.70 3.04 -11.16
C THR A 122 4.62 3.84 -9.86
N GLU A 123 5.04 5.11 -9.94
CA GLU A 123 4.74 6.15 -8.96
C GLU A 123 3.83 7.24 -9.57
N ASP A 124 3.42 7.07 -10.82
CA ASP A 124 2.59 8.05 -11.51
C ASP A 124 1.11 7.80 -11.21
N ALA A 125 0.50 8.70 -10.43
CA ALA A 125 -0.92 8.65 -10.09
C ALA A 125 -1.85 8.81 -11.33
N ALA A 126 -1.35 9.26 -12.49
CA ALA A 126 -2.12 9.29 -13.72
C ALA A 126 -2.54 7.89 -14.21
N MET A 127 -1.93 6.82 -13.70
CA MET A 127 -2.37 5.45 -13.93
C MET A 127 -3.75 5.14 -13.34
N PHE A 128 -4.19 5.93 -12.34
CA PHE A 128 -5.52 5.80 -11.73
C PHE A 128 -6.59 6.51 -12.56
N ALA A 129 -6.73 6.07 -13.79
CA ALA A 129 -7.83 6.44 -14.71
C ALA A 129 -8.61 5.18 -15.09
N ALA A 130 -9.93 5.28 -15.21
CA ALA A 130 -10.82 4.14 -15.42
C ALA A 130 -10.39 3.23 -16.58
N ASP A 131 -10.05 3.82 -17.74
CA ASP A 131 -9.61 3.07 -18.92
C ASP A 131 -8.26 2.36 -18.70
N THR A 132 -7.39 2.92 -17.88
CA THR A 132 -6.09 2.33 -17.54
C THR A 132 -6.23 1.20 -16.52
N LEU A 133 -6.96 1.47 -15.41
CA LEU A 133 -7.19 0.49 -14.36
C LEU A 133 -7.95 -0.75 -14.87
N ALA A 134 -8.80 -0.61 -15.88
CA ALA A 134 -9.53 -1.72 -16.47
C ALA A 134 -8.64 -2.86 -17.02
N ALA A 135 -7.34 -2.58 -17.28
CA ALA A 135 -6.39 -3.56 -17.74
C ALA A 135 -5.80 -4.43 -16.63
N PHE A 136 -6.06 -4.12 -15.36
CA PHE A 136 -5.47 -4.83 -14.23
C PHE A 136 -6.51 -5.65 -13.47
N ASP A 137 -6.03 -6.69 -12.78
CA ASP A 137 -6.83 -7.53 -11.88
C ASP A 137 -6.66 -7.13 -10.43
N VAL A 138 -5.48 -6.61 -10.09
CA VAL A 138 -5.14 -6.20 -8.73
C VAL A 138 -4.22 -4.99 -8.74
N VAL A 139 -4.43 -4.10 -7.77
CA VAL A 139 -3.53 -2.96 -7.49
C VAL A 139 -2.85 -3.19 -6.14
N VAL A 140 -1.53 -3.17 -6.14
CA VAL A 140 -0.68 -3.28 -4.94
C VAL A 140 -0.20 -1.88 -4.55
N PHE A 141 -0.61 -1.39 -3.37
CA PHE A 141 -0.02 -0.20 -2.74
C PHE A 141 1.19 -0.65 -1.94
N LEU A 142 2.38 -0.42 -2.48
CA LEU A 142 3.64 -0.82 -1.88
C LEU A 142 4.27 0.35 -1.13
N SER A 143 4.13 0.36 0.20
CA SER A 143 4.68 1.38 1.09
C SER A 143 4.38 2.82 0.63
N THR A 144 3.16 3.06 0.15
CA THR A 144 2.67 4.41 -0.17
C THR A 144 2.50 5.23 1.10
N THR A 145 2.61 6.56 1.04
CA THR A 145 2.42 7.46 2.20
C THR A 145 1.81 8.79 1.80
N GLY A 146 0.93 9.33 2.64
CA GLY A 146 0.26 10.61 2.45
C GLY A 146 -0.82 10.59 1.36
N ASP A 147 -1.27 11.76 0.91
CA ASP A 147 -2.33 11.89 -0.10
C ASP A 147 -1.76 11.68 -1.50
N VAL A 148 -1.86 10.48 -2.02
CA VAL A 148 -1.23 10.05 -3.29
C VAL A 148 -2.15 10.17 -4.49
N LEU A 149 -3.48 10.24 -4.28
CA LEU A 149 -4.50 10.31 -5.34
C LEU A 149 -5.36 11.58 -5.21
N ASP A 150 -5.70 12.19 -6.33
CA ASP A 150 -6.73 13.23 -6.36
C ASP A 150 -8.15 12.64 -6.41
N ALA A 151 -9.17 13.47 -6.22
CA ALA A 151 -10.57 13.04 -6.15
C ALA A 151 -11.07 12.29 -7.41
N ALA A 152 -10.52 12.58 -8.59
CA ALA A 152 -10.90 11.86 -9.81
C ALA A 152 -10.25 10.48 -9.87
N GLN A 153 -9.01 10.38 -9.41
CA GLN A 153 -8.25 9.13 -9.28
C GLN A 153 -8.85 8.23 -8.18
N GLN A 154 -9.25 8.81 -7.04
CA GLN A 154 -9.97 8.11 -5.98
C GLN A 154 -11.28 7.50 -6.53
N THR A 155 -12.09 8.27 -7.26
CA THR A 155 -13.32 7.76 -7.88
C THR A 155 -13.04 6.63 -8.87
N ALA A 156 -11.99 6.74 -9.69
CA ALA A 156 -11.62 5.68 -10.62
C ALA A 156 -11.17 4.39 -9.89
N PHE A 157 -10.49 4.54 -8.77
CA PHE A 157 -10.07 3.40 -7.96
C PHE A 157 -11.25 2.76 -7.21
N GLU A 158 -12.19 3.55 -6.67
CA GLU A 158 -13.43 3.01 -6.12
C GLU A 158 -14.20 2.16 -7.15
N ASP A 159 -14.35 2.68 -8.38
CA ASP A 159 -15.04 1.97 -9.46
C ASP A 159 -14.29 0.68 -9.87
N PHE A 160 -12.95 0.69 -9.84
CA PHE A 160 -12.13 -0.49 -10.05
C PHE A 160 -12.43 -1.58 -9.01
N ILE A 161 -12.43 -1.25 -7.73
CA ILE A 161 -12.76 -2.19 -6.66
C ILE A 161 -14.22 -2.69 -6.77
N ARG A 162 -15.18 -1.79 -7.04
CA ARG A 162 -16.60 -2.14 -7.23
C ARG A 162 -16.82 -3.07 -8.42
N SER A 163 -15.92 -3.10 -9.37
CA SER A 163 -15.98 -4.03 -10.50
C SER A 163 -15.57 -5.46 -10.16
N GLY A 164 -15.19 -5.74 -8.90
CA GLY A 164 -14.78 -7.05 -8.43
C GLY A 164 -13.27 -7.29 -8.42
N LYS A 165 -12.48 -6.24 -8.65
CA LYS A 165 -11.00 -6.29 -8.69
C LYS A 165 -10.38 -6.23 -7.29
N GLY A 166 -9.06 -6.48 -7.22
CA GLY A 166 -8.32 -6.65 -5.98
C GLY A 166 -7.49 -5.44 -5.55
N TYR A 167 -7.36 -5.31 -4.22
CA TYR A 167 -6.41 -4.41 -3.56
C TYR A 167 -5.48 -5.21 -2.65
N VAL A 168 -4.21 -4.85 -2.66
CA VAL A 168 -3.18 -5.35 -1.74
C VAL A 168 -2.45 -4.17 -1.14
N GLY A 169 -2.54 -3.99 0.18
CA GLY A 169 -1.76 -3.00 0.92
C GLY A 169 -0.55 -3.63 1.59
N VAL A 170 0.62 -3.04 1.41
CA VAL A 170 1.87 -3.49 2.01
C VAL A 170 2.45 -2.38 2.87
N HIS A 171 2.70 -2.68 4.13
CA HIS A 171 3.34 -1.82 5.12
C HIS A 171 2.67 -0.43 5.20
N ALA A 172 3.35 0.64 4.76
CA ALA A 172 2.85 2.00 4.84
C ALA A 172 1.63 2.30 3.96
N ALA A 173 1.08 1.31 3.26
CA ALA A 173 -0.22 1.49 2.61
C ALA A 173 -1.33 1.89 3.61
N SER A 174 -1.19 1.59 4.90
CA SER A 174 -2.09 2.10 5.96
C SER A 174 -1.77 3.52 6.43
N ASP A 175 -0.63 4.10 6.02
CA ASP A 175 -0.20 5.48 6.27
C ASP A 175 -0.48 6.38 5.04
N THR A 176 -1.62 6.15 4.41
CA THR A 176 -1.99 6.71 3.11
C THR A 176 -3.45 7.17 3.15
N GLU A 177 -3.78 8.33 2.51
CA GLU A 177 -5.15 8.77 2.26
C GLU A 177 -6.03 8.92 3.51
N TYR A 178 -5.52 9.51 4.58
CA TYR A 178 -6.22 9.67 5.86
C TYR A 178 -7.55 10.45 5.77
N ASP A 179 -7.66 11.36 4.80
CA ASP A 179 -8.87 12.17 4.58
C ASP A 179 -9.91 11.47 3.69
N TRP A 180 -9.66 10.20 3.30
CA TRP A 180 -10.56 9.41 2.46
C TRP A 180 -11.13 8.19 3.21
N PRO A 181 -12.28 8.34 3.91
CA PRO A 181 -12.85 7.29 4.76
C PRO A 181 -13.09 5.96 4.04
N TRP A 182 -13.45 6.00 2.75
CA TRP A 182 -13.62 4.79 1.94
C TRP A 182 -12.32 3.97 1.86
N TYR A 183 -11.17 4.64 1.72
CA TYR A 183 -9.86 3.97 1.72
C TYR A 183 -9.53 3.39 3.10
N GLY A 184 -9.87 4.09 4.19
CA GLY A 184 -9.72 3.57 5.54
C GLY A 184 -10.50 2.29 5.77
N GLU A 185 -11.72 2.21 5.21
CA GLU A 185 -12.51 0.97 5.26
C GLU A 185 -11.94 -0.12 4.34
N LEU A 186 -11.37 0.23 3.17
CA LEU A 186 -10.71 -0.70 2.25
C LEU A 186 -9.45 -1.32 2.88
N VAL A 187 -8.57 -0.51 3.47
CA VAL A 187 -7.33 -0.98 4.11
C VAL A 187 -7.60 -1.65 5.45
N GLY A 188 -8.69 -1.28 6.13
CA GLY A 188 -9.20 -1.88 7.37
C GLY A 188 -8.83 -1.12 8.64
N ALA A 189 -7.68 -0.47 8.71
CA ALA A 189 -7.24 0.43 9.77
C ALA A 189 -6.12 1.33 9.28
N TYR A 190 -6.04 2.54 9.84
CA TYR A 190 -4.94 3.46 9.57
C TYR A 190 -3.79 3.26 10.55
N PHE A 191 -2.57 3.45 10.06
CA PHE A 191 -1.38 3.52 10.88
C PHE A 191 -1.48 4.64 11.93
N SER A 192 -0.97 4.39 13.14
CA SER A 192 -0.96 5.39 14.23
C SER A 192 0.41 5.63 14.83
N ALA A 193 1.19 4.58 15.05
CA ALA A 193 2.51 4.66 15.66
C ALA A 193 3.30 3.37 15.43
N HIS A 194 4.60 3.40 15.68
CA HIS A 194 5.46 2.23 15.71
C HIS A 194 6.60 2.40 16.71
N PRO A 195 7.10 1.34 17.33
CA PRO A 195 8.37 1.35 18.07
C PRO A 195 9.57 1.27 17.10
N ASP A 196 10.79 1.24 17.64
CA ASP A 196 11.98 0.92 16.87
C ASP A 196 11.88 -0.48 16.23
N ILE A 197 12.55 -0.69 15.10
CA ILE A 197 12.67 -1.99 14.43
C ILE A 197 13.24 -3.01 15.41
N GLN A 198 12.55 -4.13 15.60
CA GLN A 198 12.96 -5.17 16.53
C GLN A 198 12.41 -6.55 16.14
N GLN A 199 12.95 -7.59 16.73
CA GLN A 199 12.47 -8.95 16.55
C GLN A 199 11.21 -9.20 17.39
N ALA A 200 10.22 -9.85 16.79
CA ALA A 200 9.02 -10.30 17.49
C ALA A 200 8.53 -11.67 17.00
N SER A 201 7.55 -12.22 17.71
CA SER A 201 6.86 -13.46 17.37
C SER A 201 5.55 -13.15 16.67
N VAL A 202 5.41 -13.62 15.45
CA VAL A 202 4.16 -13.53 14.67
C VAL A 202 3.40 -14.85 14.81
N LEU A 203 2.13 -14.77 15.16
CA LEU A 203 1.23 -15.91 15.30
C LEU A 203 0.33 -16.00 14.07
N VAL A 204 0.21 -17.19 13.50
CA VAL A 204 -0.69 -17.47 12.36
C VAL A 204 -2.04 -17.89 12.92
N GLU A 205 -3.11 -17.16 12.56
CA GLU A 205 -4.48 -17.47 13.00
C GLU A 205 -5.24 -18.32 11.97
N ASP A 206 -5.07 -18.03 10.68
CA ASP A 206 -5.62 -18.84 9.59
C ASP A 206 -4.48 -19.55 8.85
N THR A 207 -4.41 -20.86 8.90
CA THR A 207 -3.37 -21.69 8.26
C THR A 207 -3.77 -22.22 6.89
N GLU A 208 -5.01 -21.93 6.44
CA GLU A 208 -5.56 -22.43 5.18
C GLU A 208 -5.56 -21.35 4.09
N HIS A 209 -5.47 -20.08 4.48
CA HIS A 209 -5.44 -18.97 3.53
C HIS A 209 -4.16 -18.99 2.67
N PRO A 210 -4.21 -18.70 1.36
CA PRO A 210 -3.03 -18.70 0.47
C PRO A 210 -1.83 -17.91 1.00
N ALA A 211 -2.08 -16.77 1.66
CA ALA A 211 -1.02 -15.93 2.22
C ALA A 211 -0.35 -16.49 3.49
N THR A 212 -0.88 -17.55 4.09
CA THR A 212 -0.38 -18.09 5.36
C THR A 212 -0.09 -19.58 5.32
N VAL A 213 -0.53 -20.26 4.25
CA VAL A 213 -0.25 -21.69 4.07
C VAL A 213 1.27 -21.92 4.07
N GLY A 214 1.72 -22.83 4.94
CA GLY A 214 3.15 -23.17 5.06
C GLY A 214 3.97 -22.24 5.97
N LEU A 215 3.41 -21.16 6.50
CA LEU A 215 4.09 -20.33 7.51
C LEU A 215 4.23 -21.09 8.83
N GLY A 216 5.39 -20.95 9.47
CA GLY A 216 5.59 -21.43 10.85
C GLY A 216 4.81 -20.55 11.84
N SER A 217 4.33 -21.16 12.95
CA SER A 217 3.74 -20.38 14.05
C SER A 217 4.36 -20.85 15.39
N PRO A 218 5.11 -19.97 16.13
CA PRO A 218 5.37 -18.58 15.78
C PRO A 218 6.36 -18.44 14.61
N TRP A 219 6.14 -17.42 13.77
CA TRP A 219 7.09 -16.95 12.78
C TRP A 219 7.92 -15.84 13.40
N ILE A 220 9.18 -16.12 13.69
CA ILE A 220 10.10 -15.15 14.31
C ILE A 220 10.76 -14.32 13.23
N ARG A 221 10.56 -13.00 13.27
CA ARG A 221 11.16 -12.09 12.30
C ARG A 221 11.47 -10.72 12.91
N THR A 222 12.27 -9.94 12.22
CA THR A 222 12.57 -8.54 12.54
C THR A 222 11.87 -7.65 11.54
N ASP A 223 11.06 -6.72 12.04
CA ASP A 223 10.36 -5.73 11.21
C ASP A 223 10.05 -4.47 12.05
N GLU A 224 9.40 -3.49 11.46
CA GLU A 224 8.76 -2.38 12.16
C GLU A 224 7.30 -2.76 12.45
N TRP A 225 6.93 -2.74 13.72
CA TRP A 225 5.63 -3.23 14.16
C TRP A 225 4.64 -2.07 14.25
N TYR A 226 3.71 -2.00 13.30
CA TYR A 226 2.71 -0.94 13.23
C TYR A 226 1.60 -1.14 14.27
N GLY A 227 1.32 -0.09 15.05
CA GLY A 227 0.05 0.10 15.74
C GLY A 227 -0.93 0.87 14.84
N PHE A 228 -2.21 0.70 15.11
CA PHE A 228 -3.28 1.24 14.30
C PHE A 228 -4.21 2.13 15.13
N ASP A 229 -4.97 2.99 14.45
CA ASP A 229 -5.98 3.87 15.05
C ASP A 229 -7.15 3.08 15.70
N GLN A 230 -7.36 1.86 15.24
CA GLN A 230 -8.33 0.89 15.78
C GLN A 230 -7.88 -0.55 15.54
N ASN A 231 -8.39 -1.48 16.36
CA ASN A 231 -8.23 -2.91 16.07
C ASN A 231 -9.20 -3.31 14.95
N PRO A 232 -8.71 -3.78 13.78
CA PRO A 232 -9.56 -4.06 12.62
C PRO A 232 -10.40 -5.33 12.75
N ARG A 233 -10.15 -6.21 13.73
CA ARG A 233 -10.74 -7.55 13.87
C ARG A 233 -12.27 -7.60 13.74
N GLY A 234 -12.95 -6.51 14.12
CA GLY A 234 -14.41 -6.44 14.03
C GLY A 234 -14.95 -6.36 12.60
N ALA A 235 -14.11 -5.97 11.63
CA ALA A 235 -14.48 -5.72 10.24
C ALA A 235 -13.77 -6.62 9.23
N VAL A 236 -12.67 -7.29 9.62
CA VAL A 236 -11.81 -8.07 8.73
C VAL A 236 -11.61 -9.50 9.25
N SER A 237 -11.09 -10.38 8.38
CA SER A 237 -10.59 -11.70 8.74
C SER A 237 -9.10 -11.61 9.00
N VAL A 238 -8.66 -11.80 10.24
CA VAL A 238 -7.27 -11.69 10.65
C VAL A 238 -6.51 -12.95 10.25
N LEU A 239 -5.34 -12.75 9.66
CA LEU A 239 -4.40 -13.81 9.24
C LEU A 239 -3.24 -13.97 10.21
N LEU A 240 -2.66 -12.83 10.59
CA LEU A 240 -1.47 -12.77 11.45
C LEU A 240 -1.69 -11.77 12.59
N THR A 241 -1.23 -12.14 13.77
CA THR A 241 -1.10 -11.25 14.93
C THR A 241 0.35 -11.22 15.39
N VAL A 242 0.80 -10.11 16.01
CA VAL A 242 2.10 -10.06 16.68
C VAL A 242 1.89 -10.25 18.19
N ASP A 243 2.71 -11.08 18.80
CA ASP A 243 2.72 -11.29 20.25
C ASP A 243 3.47 -10.14 20.94
N GLU A 244 2.73 -9.18 21.50
CA GLU A 244 3.32 -8.02 22.19
C GLU A 244 4.16 -8.40 23.42
N SER A 245 4.01 -9.59 23.95
CA SER A 245 4.91 -10.06 25.04
C SER A 245 6.33 -10.36 24.55
N SER A 246 6.55 -10.45 23.25
CA SER A 246 7.82 -10.77 22.62
C SER A 246 8.67 -9.57 22.21
N TYR A 247 8.13 -8.34 22.31
CA TYR A 247 8.81 -7.10 21.92
C TYR A 247 8.30 -5.91 22.73
N ASP A 248 8.91 -4.73 22.58
CA ASP A 248 8.44 -3.47 23.19
C ASP A 248 7.55 -2.73 22.18
N ALA A 249 6.22 -2.81 22.36
CA ALA A 249 5.25 -2.22 21.44
C ALA A 249 5.13 -0.69 21.57
N GLY A 250 5.60 -0.10 22.69
CA GLY A 250 5.57 1.35 22.90
C GLY A 250 4.17 1.96 22.71
N GLU A 251 4.12 3.07 21.97
CA GLU A 251 2.86 3.78 21.67
C GLU A 251 2.00 3.06 20.62
N GLY A 252 2.56 2.09 19.88
CA GLY A 252 1.86 1.29 18.88
C GLY A 252 1.09 0.09 19.47
N SER A 253 1.08 -0.08 20.81
CA SER A 253 0.44 -1.23 21.46
C SER A 253 -1.08 -1.27 21.22
N LEU A 254 -1.59 -2.44 20.83
CA LEU A 254 -3.00 -2.81 20.80
C LEU A 254 -3.36 -3.82 21.91
N GLY A 255 -2.37 -4.24 22.73
CA GLY A 255 -2.55 -5.18 23.84
C GLY A 255 -2.51 -6.64 23.38
N ASP A 256 -3.32 -7.48 24.05
CA ASP A 256 -3.31 -8.94 23.84
C ASP A 256 -3.80 -9.38 22.43
N ASP A 257 -4.37 -8.47 21.65
CA ASP A 257 -4.90 -8.73 20.31
C ASP A 257 -4.39 -7.68 19.33
N HIS A 258 -3.28 -7.99 18.63
CA HIS A 258 -2.60 -7.09 17.73
C HIS A 258 -2.52 -7.66 16.30
N PRO A 259 -3.57 -7.50 15.49
CA PRO A 259 -3.56 -7.89 14.07
C PRO A 259 -2.51 -7.11 13.28
N ILE A 260 -1.75 -7.82 12.41
CA ILE A 260 -0.74 -7.23 11.53
C ILE A 260 -0.89 -7.67 10.07
N ALA A 261 -1.77 -8.63 9.78
CA ALA A 261 -2.19 -8.94 8.42
C ALA A 261 -3.62 -9.47 8.42
N TRP A 262 -4.40 -9.06 7.42
CA TRP A 262 -5.82 -9.40 7.30
C TRP A 262 -6.33 -9.32 5.87
N TYR A 263 -7.52 -9.81 5.66
CA TYR A 263 -8.24 -9.71 4.40
C TYR A 263 -9.75 -9.55 4.62
N HIS A 264 -10.44 -9.02 3.66
CA HIS A 264 -11.90 -8.94 3.63
C HIS A 264 -12.42 -8.66 2.21
N GLU A 265 -13.68 -8.93 1.99
CA GLU A 265 -14.41 -8.41 0.84
C GLU A 265 -14.90 -7.00 1.17
N TYR A 266 -14.69 -6.05 0.26
CA TYR A 266 -15.09 -4.67 0.45
C TYR A 266 -15.59 -4.05 -0.85
N ASP A 267 -16.75 -3.39 -0.79
CA ASP A 267 -17.38 -2.64 -1.89
C ASP A 267 -17.42 -3.37 -3.25
N GLY A 268 -17.57 -4.69 -3.22
CA GLY A 268 -17.64 -5.56 -4.39
C GLY A 268 -16.32 -6.22 -4.80
N GLY A 269 -15.19 -5.75 -4.29
CA GLY A 269 -13.86 -6.31 -4.53
C GLY A 269 -13.27 -7.01 -3.33
N ARG A 270 -11.96 -7.24 -3.35
CA ARG A 270 -11.20 -7.94 -2.31
C ARG A 270 -10.03 -7.10 -1.83
N SER A 271 -9.85 -7.04 -0.53
CA SER A 271 -8.76 -6.30 0.11
C SER A 271 -7.92 -7.25 0.97
N PHE A 272 -6.63 -7.26 0.72
CA PHE A 272 -5.61 -7.88 1.56
C PHE A 272 -4.65 -6.80 2.06
N TYR A 273 -4.28 -6.87 3.34
CA TYR A 273 -3.30 -5.97 3.92
C TYR A 273 -2.29 -6.74 4.78
N THR A 274 -1.04 -6.30 4.74
CA THR A 274 0.02 -6.73 5.66
C THR A 274 0.87 -5.53 6.10
N ALA A 275 1.05 -5.39 7.43
CA ALA A 275 1.92 -4.38 8.02
C ALA A 275 3.40 -4.69 7.88
N LEU A 276 3.74 -5.91 7.46
CA LEU A 276 5.12 -6.36 7.26
C LEU A 276 5.73 -5.71 6.02
N GLY A 277 7.08 -5.64 5.96
CA GLY A 277 7.79 -5.19 4.76
C GLY A 277 8.50 -3.84 4.88
N HIS A 278 8.74 -3.36 6.11
CA HIS A 278 9.53 -2.14 6.34
C HIS A 278 10.96 -2.27 5.83
N THR A 279 11.58 -3.42 6.07
CA THR A 279 13.02 -3.59 5.81
C THR A 279 13.30 -4.21 4.44
N PRO A 280 14.41 -3.86 3.77
CA PRO A 280 14.84 -4.53 2.54
C PRO A 280 15.01 -6.05 2.71
N GLU A 281 15.40 -6.51 3.91
CA GLU A 281 15.59 -7.91 4.25
C GLU A 281 14.28 -8.71 4.14
N SER A 282 13.14 -8.09 4.34
CA SER A 282 11.83 -8.72 4.15
C SER A 282 11.67 -9.24 2.71
N TYR A 283 12.16 -8.50 1.72
CA TYR A 283 11.98 -8.81 0.30
C TYR A 283 12.94 -9.87 -0.25
N ILE A 284 13.78 -10.44 0.59
CA ILE A 284 14.59 -11.64 0.30
C ILE A 284 14.25 -12.83 1.20
N GLU A 285 13.30 -12.67 2.12
CA GLU A 285 12.81 -13.74 3.01
C GLU A 285 11.75 -14.59 2.28
N PRO A 286 11.99 -15.90 2.04
CA PRO A 286 11.04 -16.72 1.27
C PRO A 286 9.63 -16.74 1.87
N SER A 287 9.50 -16.84 3.20
CA SER A 287 8.19 -16.87 3.86
C SER A 287 7.40 -15.57 3.67
N PHE A 288 8.08 -14.42 3.64
CA PHE A 288 7.41 -13.15 3.36
C PHE A 288 7.01 -13.02 1.89
N LEU A 289 7.84 -13.51 0.97
CA LEU A 289 7.52 -13.54 -0.46
C LEU A 289 6.33 -14.46 -0.75
N ASP A 290 6.26 -15.64 -0.12
CA ASP A 290 5.11 -16.54 -0.23
C ASP A 290 3.84 -15.89 0.38
N HIS A 291 3.97 -15.17 1.50
CA HIS A 291 2.88 -14.40 2.10
C HIS A 291 2.32 -13.32 1.15
N LEU A 292 3.19 -12.53 0.52
CA LEU A 292 2.79 -11.53 -0.47
C LEU A 292 2.14 -12.16 -1.70
N ALA A 293 2.75 -13.23 -2.23
CA ALA A 293 2.21 -13.92 -3.40
C ALA A 293 0.81 -14.48 -3.14
N GLY A 294 0.62 -15.13 -1.99
CA GLY A 294 -0.69 -15.67 -1.61
C GLY A 294 -1.74 -14.58 -1.37
N GLY A 295 -1.33 -13.40 -0.84
CA GLY A 295 -2.21 -12.24 -0.70
C GLY A 295 -2.66 -11.68 -2.05
N ILE A 296 -1.75 -11.57 -3.01
CA ILE A 296 -2.05 -11.14 -4.38
C ILE A 296 -2.97 -12.15 -5.07
N GLU A 297 -2.65 -13.45 -5.02
CA GLU A 297 -3.48 -14.51 -5.59
C GLU A 297 -4.90 -14.51 -5.04
N TRP A 298 -5.06 -14.36 -3.72
CA TRP A 298 -6.38 -14.27 -3.12
C TRP A 298 -7.14 -13.00 -3.59
N ALA A 299 -6.46 -11.86 -3.67
CA ALA A 299 -7.08 -10.60 -4.06
C ALA A 299 -7.56 -10.60 -5.52
N THR A 300 -6.88 -11.32 -6.43
CA THR A 300 -7.35 -11.48 -7.83
C THR A 300 -8.59 -12.35 -7.98
N GLY A 301 -8.95 -13.10 -6.95
CA GLY A 301 -10.04 -14.05 -7.03
C GLY A 301 -9.70 -15.35 -7.75
N SER A 302 -8.44 -15.57 -8.03
CA SER A 302 -7.95 -16.83 -8.56
C SER A 302 -8.17 -17.96 -7.54
N PRO A 303 -8.63 -19.15 -7.97
CA PRO A 303 -8.93 -20.25 -7.07
C PRO A 303 -7.70 -20.91 -6.48
#